data_62d4be438c13a1700cdc2f50f857e6c4
#
_entry.id   62d4be438c13a1700cdc2f50f857e6c4
#
_cell.length_a   1.000
_cell.length_b   1.000
_cell.length_c   1.000
_cell.angle_alpha   90.00
_cell.angle_beta   90.00
_cell.angle_gamma   90.00
#
_symmetry.space_group_name_H-M   'P 1'
#
loop_
_entity.id
_entity.type
_entity.pdbx_description
1 polymer ?
#
loop_
_entity_poly.entity_id
_entity_poly.type
_entity_poly.pdbx_seq_one_letter_code
_entity_poly.pdbx_strand_id
1 'polypeptide(L)'
;MQTSATIPTDQGATVLNRITIACLTLAGIIHLLPLPGLLGAEQLRRLYGIAVDEPNLAILLQHRAVLFGLLGALLVAAVFRPELRAVALIAGLVSTVSFLVIAWGVGGYNAPVARVVAADIVAVLLLLVAAVIEWRTLR
;
A
#
# COMPACT_ATOMS: atom_id res chain seq x y z
N MET A 1 6.56 -29.61 -44.39
CA MET A 1 7.01 -28.28 -43.96
C MET A 1 5.98 -27.74 -42.97
N GLN A 2 6.15 -28.09 -41.68
CA GLN A 2 5.22 -27.66 -40.63
C GLN A 2 5.83 -26.44 -39.94
N THR A 3 5.23 -25.26 -40.16
CA THR A 3 5.54 -24.05 -39.44
C THR A 3 4.81 -24.13 -38.12
N SER A 4 5.52 -24.55 -37.06
CA SER A 4 5.01 -24.42 -35.69
C SER A 4 4.95 -22.95 -35.35
N ALA A 5 3.75 -22.37 -35.33
CA ALA A 5 3.49 -21.10 -34.76
C ALA A 5 3.70 -21.22 -33.24
N THR A 6 4.84 -20.75 -32.75
CA THR A 6 5.10 -20.58 -31.33
C THR A 6 4.16 -19.49 -30.82
N ILE A 7 3.19 -19.89 -30.02
CA ILE A 7 2.24 -19.02 -29.34
C ILE A 7 3.05 -18.13 -28.35
N PRO A 8 2.82 -16.81 -28.31
CA PRO A 8 3.56 -15.90 -27.45
C PRO A 8 3.02 -15.94 -26.01
N THR A 9 3.19 -17.05 -25.30
CA THR A 9 2.84 -17.21 -23.89
C THR A 9 3.75 -16.38 -22.96
N ASP A 10 4.95 -16.08 -23.40
CA ASP A 10 5.96 -15.34 -22.63
C ASP A 10 5.65 -13.82 -22.54
N GLN A 11 5.09 -13.23 -23.58
CA GLN A 11 4.76 -11.79 -23.55
C GLN A 11 3.64 -11.47 -22.57
N GLY A 12 2.62 -12.30 -22.45
CA GLY A 12 1.52 -12.12 -21.51
C GLY A 12 1.99 -12.19 -20.06
N ALA A 13 2.80 -13.17 -19.72
CA ALA A 13 3.36 -13.33 -18.38
C ALA A 13 4.26 -12.13 -18.00
N THR A 14 5.06 -11.64 -18.94
CA THR A 14 5.92 -10.46 -18.73
C THR A 14 5.11 -9.19 -18.47
N VAL A 15 4.03 -8.97 -19.21
CA VAL A 15 3.13 -7.81 -19.01
C VAL A 15 2.46 -7.87 -17.64
N LEU A 16 1.91 -9.01 -17.25
CA LEU A 16 1.27 -9.19 -15.95
C LEU A 16 2.25 -8.94 -14.79
N ASN A 17 3.48 -9.46 -14.89
CA ASN A 17 4.50 -9.21 -13.88
C ASN A 17 4.86 -7.71 -13.78
N ARG A 18 4.94 -6.98 -14.89
CA ARG A 18 5.18 -5.52 -14.89
C ARG A 18 4.03 -4.77 -14.21
N ILE A 19 2.79 -5.19 -14.41
CA ILE A 19 1.62 -4.60 -13.74
C ILE A 19 1.71 -4.84 -12.22
N THR A 20 2.01 -6.06 -11.79
CA THR A 20 2.22 -6.37 -10.36
C THR A 20 3.31 -5.50 -9.74
N ILE A 21 4.46 -5.36 -10.42
CA ILE A 21 5.57 -4.50 -9.98
C ILE A 21 5.10 -3.05 -9.83
N ALA A 22 4.40 -2.50 -10.82
CA ALA A 22 3.89 -1.13 -10.77
C ALA A 22 2.90 -0.94 -9.61
N CYS A 23 1.95 -1.87 -9.42
CA CYS A 23 0.99 -1.84 -8.34
C CYS A 23 1.66 -1.88 -6.95
N LEU A 24 2.60 -2.80 -6.75
CA LEU A 24 3.34 -2.92 -5.48
C LEU A 24 4.19 -1.68 -5.20
N THR A 25 4.85 -1.12 -6.23
CA THR A 25 5.66 0.09 -6.09
C THR A 25 4.79 1.29 -5.69
N LEU A 26 3.68 1.52 -6.38
CA LEU A 26 2.76 2.62 -6.08
C LEU A 26 2.12 2.46 -4.70
N ALA A 27 1.65 1.27 -4.36
CA ALA A 27 1.11 0.99 -3.03
C ALA A 27 2.18 1.18 -1.95
N GLY A 28 3.42 0.76 -2.19
CA GLY A 28 4.55 0.97 -1.29
C GLY A 28 4.83 2.46 -1.05
N ILE A 29 4.84 3.27 -2.11
CA ILE A 29 5.02 4.73 -2.02
C ILE A 29 3.88 5.35 -1.18
N ILE A 30 2.63 4.96 -1.41
CA ILE A 30 1.48 5.46 -0.61
C ILE A 30 1.70 5.16 0.87
N HIS A 31 2.15 3.96 1.22
CA HIS A 31 2.42 3.58 2.61
C HIS A 31 3.64 4.30 3.22
N LEU A 32 4.57 4.81 2.42
CA LEU A 32 5.69 5.61 2.90
C LEU A 32 5.31 7.08 3.16
N LEU A 33 4.19 7.59 2.63
CA LEU A 33 3.77 8.99 2.79
C LEU A 33 3.61 9.43 4.26
N PRO A 34 3.13 8.60 5.21
CA PRO A 34 3.04 8.96 6.62
C PRO A 34 4.39 9.01 7.36
N LEU A 35 5.45 8.46 6.78
CA LEU A 35 6.76 8.34 7.44
C LEU A 35 7.35 9.65 7.97
N PRO A 36 7.20 10.82 7.29
CA PRO A 36 7.63 12.10 7.84
C PRO A 36 6.99 12.45 9.20
N GLY A 37 5.82 11.85 9.54
CA GLY A 37 5.20 12.01 10.85
C GLY A 37 6.08 11.56 12.03
N LEU A 38 7.10 10.74 11.75
CA LEU A 38 8.11 10.34 12.72
C LEU A 38 8.96 11.53 13.23
N LEU A 39 9.06 12.60 12.45
CA LEU A 39 9.84 13.80 12.77
C LEU A 39 9.20 14.69 13.85
N GLY A 40 8.02 14.30 14.36
CA GLY A 40 7.41 14.96 15.52
C GLY A 40 6.06 15.60 15.27
N ALA A 41 5.53 16.26 16.33
CA ALA A 41 4.17 16.79 16.40
C ALA A 41 3.84 17.78 15.26
N GLU A 42 4.78 18.62 14.87
CA GLU A 42 4.59 19.60 13.79
C GLU A 42 4.32 18.91 12.43
N GLN A 43 5.06 17.84 12.12
CA GLN A 43 4.83 17.08 10.89
C GLN A 43 3.52 16.31 10.93
N LEU A 44 3.16 15.76 12.08
CA LEU A 44 1.87 15.09 12.27
C LEU A 44 0.71 16.08 12.09
N ARG A 45 0.85 17.31 12.60
CA ARG A 45 -0.14 18.37 12.39
C ARG A 45 -0.30 18.72 10.92
N ARG A 46 0.80 18.85 10.17
CA ARG A 46 0.78 19.10 8.73
C ARG A 46 0.12 17.95 7.94
N LEU A 47 0.41 16.71 8.33
CA LEU A 47 -0.13 15.52 7.65
C LEU A 47 -1.63 15.34 7.90
N TYR A 48 -2.07 15.52 9.16
CA TYR A 48 -3.43 15.13 9.58
C TYR A 48 -4.33 16.32 9.94
N GLY A 49 -3.80 17.54 10.05
CA GLY A 49 -4.58 18.73 10.38
C GLY A 49 -5.18 18.70 11.79
N ILE A 50 -4.53 18.00 12.73
CA ILE A 50 -4.93 17.89 14.13
C ILE A 50 -3.85 18.43 15.04
N ALA A 51 -4.23 19.02 16.18
CA ALA A 51 -3.30 19.36 17.24
C ALA A 51 -2.75 18.07 17.88
N VAL A 52 -1.42 17.99 18.04
CA VAL A 52 -0.74 16.84 18.64
C VAL A 52 0.04 17.36 19.84
N ASP A 53 -0.69 17.89 20.82
CA ASP A 53 -0.13 18.52 22.03
C ASP A 53 -0.06 17.52 23.20
N GLU A 54 -0.80 16.40 23.08
CA GLU A 54 -0.84 15.36 24.11
C GLU A 54 0.24 14.30 23.81
N PRO A 55 1.14 14.01 24.80
CA PRO A 55 2.29 13.10 24.58
C PRO A 55 1.90 11.68 24.15
N ASN A 56 0.82 11.11 24.71
CA ASN A 56 0.39 9.77 24.33
C ASN A 56 -0.10 9.72 22.89
N LEU A 57 -0.82 10.75 22.43
CA LEU A 57 -1.23 10.87 21.04
C LEU A 57 -0.03 10.98 20.11
N ALA A 58 0.99 11.77 20.49
CA ALA A 58 2.22 11.88 19.72
C ALA A 58 2.94 10.53 19.59
N ILE A 59 3.06 9.76 20.67
CA ILE A 59 3.66 8.42 20.67
C ILE A 59 2.91 7.49 19.73
N LEU A 60 1.59 7.44 19.83
CA LEU A 60 0.76 6.56 19.01
C LEU A 60 0.87 6.88 17.51
N LEU A 61 0.83 8.17 17.15
CA LEU A 61 0.91 8.59 15.76
C LEU A 61 2.32 8.43 15.17
N GLN A 62 3.39 8.69 15.94
CA GLN A 62 4.76 8.44 15.50
C GLN A 62 5.01 6.94 15.32
N HIS A 63 4.57 6.10 16.26
CA HIS A 63 4.67 4.65 16.12
C HIS A 63 3.90 4.14 14.90
N ARG A 64 2.69 4.66 14.65
CA ARG A 64 1.95 4.38 13.41
C ARG A 64 2.77 4.73 12.16
N ALA A 65 3.47 5.86 12.14
CA ALA A 65 4.32 6.25 11.01
C ALA A 65 5.45 5.22 10.76
N VAL A 66 6.07 4.67 11.83
CA VAL A 66 7.05 3.57 11.72
C VAL A 66 6.43 2.34 11.09
N LEU A 67 5.24 1.91 11.56
CA LEU A 67 4.57 0.71 11.05
C LEU A 67 4.22 0.86 9.56
N PHE A 68 3.75 2.04 9.14
CA PHE A 68 3.52 2.33 7.72
C PHE A 68 4.82 2.33 6.91
N GLY A 69 5.90 2.86 7.48
CA GLY A 69 7.22 2.79 6.86
C GLY A 69 7.70 1.36 6.64
N LEU A 70 7.54 0.49 7.63
CA LEU A 70 7.88 -0.95 7.52
C LEU A 70 7.03 -1.65 6.47
N LEU A 71 5.72 -1.37 6.44
CA LEU A 71 4.82 -1.96 5.46
C LEU A 71 5.13 -1.48 4.04
N GLY A 72 5.41 -0.17 3.86
CA GLY A 72 5.85 0.39 2.58
C GLY A 72 7.16 -0.25 2.11
N ALA A 73 8.13 -0.43 3.02
CA ALA A 73 9.37 -1.12 2.72
C ALA A 73 9.14 -2.60 2.32
N LEU A 74 8.23 -3.31 2.99
CA LEU A 74 7.86 -4.68 2.64
C LEU A 74 7.25 -4.75 1.22
N LEU A 75 6.32 -3.84 0.88
CA LEU A 75 5.72 -3.76 -0.45
C LEU A 75 6.76 -3.49 -1.54
N VAL A 76 7.71 -2.58 -1.29
CA VAL A 76 8.82 -2.30 -2.21
C VAL A 76 9.77 -3.49 -2.29
N ALA A 77 10.10 -4.16 -1.19
CA ALA A 77 10.94 -5.36 -1.20
C ALA A 77 10.31 -6.50 -2.03
N ALA A 78 8.98 -6.65 -1.98
CA ALA A 78 8.22 -7.63 -2.75
C ALA A 78 8.31 -7.41 -4.28
N VAL A 79 8.69 -6.23 -4.74
CA VAL A 79 9.00 -5.94 -6.15
C VAL A 79 10.21 -6.76 -6.61
N PHE A 80 11.24 -6.82 -5.76
CA PHE A 80 12.51 -7.48 -6.05
C PHE A 80 12.54 -8.94 -5.58
N ARG A 81 11.62 -9.32 -4.70
CA ARG A 81 11.53 -10.63 -4.08
C ARG A 81 10.13 -11.21 -4.22
N PRO A 82 9.88 -11.98 -5.29
CA PRO A 82 8.56 -12.57 -5.54
C PRO A 82 8.02 -13.42 -4.37
N GLU A 83 8.90 -14.06 -3.62
CA GLU A 83 8.54 -14.83 -2.43
C GLU A 83 7.88 -14.01 -1.31
N LEU A 84 8.07 -12.69 -1.29
CA LEU A 84 7.45 -11.78 -0.34
C LEU A 84 6.07 -11.26 -0.79
N ARG A 85 5.68 -11.46 -2.05
CA ARG A 85 4.47 -10.84 -2.64
C ARG A 85 3.20 -11.23 -1.88
N ALA A 86 3.04 -12.51 -1.57
CA ALA A 86 1.84 -12.97 -0.86
C ALA A 86 1.69 -12.29 0.51
N VAL A 87 2.74 -12.28 1.33
CA VAL A 87 2.69 -11.65 2.65
C VAL A 87 2.54 -10.13 2.56
N ALA A 88 3.20 -9.48 1.60
CA ALA A 88 3.10 -8.04 1.37
C ALA A 88 1.68 -7.63 0.94
N LEU A 89 1.06 -8.39 0.03
CA LEU A 89 -0.31 -8.16 -0.43
C LEU A 89 -1.32 -8.33 0.70
N ILE A 90 -1.21 -9.40 1.49
CA ILE A 90 -2.09 -9.63 2.64
C ILE A 90 -1.95 -8.50 3.66
N ALA A 91 -0.71 -8.17 4.06
CA ALA A 91 -0.46 -7.13 5.04
C ALA A 91 -0.94 -5.75 4.56
N GLY A 92 -0.68 -5.41 3.29
CA GLY A 92 -1.15 -4.17 2.68
C GLY A 92 -2.67 -4.07 2.62
N LEU A 93 -3.35 -5.12 2.18
CA LEU A 93 -4.82 -5.16 2.13
C LEU A 93 -5.44 -5.07 3.53
N VAL A 94 -4.92 -5.80 4.51
CA VAL A 94 -5.40 -5.72 5.88
C VAL A 94 -5.22 -4.31 6.43
N SER A 95 -4.08 -3.68 6.19
CA SER A 95 -3.80 -2.31 6.64
C SER A 95 -4.78 -1.30 6.04
N THR A 96 -4.91 -1.27 4.72
CA THR A 96 -5.75 -0.28 4.02
C THR A 96 -7.23 -0.51 4.28
N VAL A 97 -7.72 -1.75 4.20
CA VAL A 97 -9.14 -2.06 4.41
C VAL A 97 -9.55 -1.76 5.85
N SER A 98 -8.74 -2.15 6.85
CA SER A 98 -9.03 -1.84 8.25
C SER A 98 -9.10 -0.33 8.51
N PHE A 99 -8.19 0.45 7.91
CA PHE A 99 -8.24 1.91 8.02
C PHE A 99 -9.52 2.48 7.42
N LEU A 100 -9.93 2.05 6.22
CA LEU A 100 -11.16 2.51 5.57
C LEU A 100 -12.40 2.16 6.40
N VAL A 101 -12.47 0.95 6.94
CA VAL A 101 -13.59 0.53 7.81
C VAL A 101 -13.66 1.41 9.07
N ILE A 102 -12.52 1.69 9.71
CA ILE A 102 -12.47 2.55 10.89
C ILE A 102 -12.86 3.99 10.52
N ALA A 103 -12.32 4.53 9.43
CA ALA A 103 -12.62 5.89 8.98
C ALA A 103 -14.11 6.08 8.67
N TRP A 104 -14.75 5.11 8.03
CA TRP A 104 -16.19 5.16 7.76
C TRP A 104 -17.04 4.98 9.03
N GLY A 105 -16.60 4.11 9.95
CA GLY A 105 -17.30 3.88 11.21
C GLY A 105 -17.28 5.09 12.13
N VAL A 106 -16.15 5.81 12.19
CA VAL A 106 -16.00 7.03 12.99
C VAL A 106 -16.68 8.23 12.30
N GLY A 107 -16.45 8.38 11.00
CA GLY A 107 -16.99 9.52 10.22
C GLY A 107 -16.43 10.88 10.66
N GLY A 108 -16.97 11.96 10.06
CA GLY A 108 -16.67 13.34 10.48
C GLY A 108 -15.21 13.80 10.39
N TYR A 109 -14.37 13.09 9.63
CA TYR A 109 -12.94 13.42 9.49
C TYR A 109 -12.72 14.67 8.63
N ASN A 110 -11.61 15.38 8.89
CA ASN A 110 -11.22 16.61 8.21
C ASN A 110 -10.64 16.35 6.80
N ALA A 111 -10.41 17.43 6.03
CA ALA A 111 -9.88 17.33 4.67
C ALA A 111 -8.50 16.65 4.55
N PRO A 112 -7.51 16.85 5.47
CA PRO A 112 -6.29 16.07 5.47
C PRO A 112 -6.51 14.56 5.61
N VAL A 113 -7.36 14.12 6.52
CA VAL A 113 -7.69 12.69 6.69
C VAL A 113 -8.49 12.16 5.49
N ALA A 114 -9.37 12.98 4.88
CA ALA A 114 -10.06 12.60 3.64
C ALA A 114 -9.07 12.28 2.50
N ARG A 115 -7.95 13.00 2.41
CA ARG A 115 -6.88 12.68 1.44
C ARG A 115 -6.22 11.34 1.72
N VAL A 116 -6.03 10.99 3.00
CA VAL A 116 -5.52 9.66 3.37
C VAL A 116 -6.52 8.58 2.98
N VAL A 117 -7.82 8.78 3.25
CA VAL A 117 -8.89 7.86 2.81
C VAL A 117 -8.86 7.65 1.30
N ALA A 118 -8.73 8.72 0.50
CA ALA A 118 -8.65 8.62 -0.95
C ALA A 118 -7.38 7.85 -1.39
N ALA A 119 -6.23 8.10 -0.77
CA ALA A 119 -4.99 7.37 -1.05
C ALA A 119 -5.11 5.87 -0.71
N ASP A 120 -5.76 5.52 0.39
CA ASP A 120 -5.98 4.13 0.78
C ASP A 120 -6.98 3.41 -0.13
N ILE A 121 -8.00 4.10 -0.66
CA ILE A 121 -8.88 3.54 -1.71
C ILE A 121 -8.05 3.18 -2.95
N VAL A 122 -7.16 4.06 -3.40
CA VAL A 122 -6.26 3.78 -4.52
C VAL A 122 -5.34 2.60 -4.19
N ALA A 123 -4.77 2.57 -2.98
CA ALA A 123 -3.92 1.46 -2.55
C ALA A 123 -4.65 0.11 -2.56
N VAL A 124 -5.90 0.05 -2.06
CA VAL A 124 -6.73 -1.17 -2.12
C VAL A 124 -6.91 -1.64 -3.55
N LEU A 125 -7.26 -0.74 -4.49
CA LEU A 125 -7.44 -1.11 -5.90
C LEU A 125 -6.15 -1.66 -6.51
N LEU A 126 -5.02 -1.01 -6.27
CA LEU A 126 -3.71 -1.49 -6.74
C LEU A 126 -3.36 -2.87 -6.18
N LEU A 127 -3.54 -3.06 -4.87
CA LEU A 127 -3.24 -4.32 -4.19
C LEU A 127 -4.18 -5.44 -4.64
N LEU A 128 -5.45 -5.16 -4.88
CA LEU A 128 -6.41 -6.15 -5.42
C LEU A 128 -6.03 -6.57 -6.84
N VAL A 129 -5.64 -5.63 -7.71
CA VAL A 129 -5.17 -5.95 -9.07
C VAL A 129 -3.93 -6.86 -8.98
N ALA A 130 -2.94 -6.50 -8.17
CA ALA A 130 -1.75 -7.32 -7.98
C ALA A 130 -2.09 -8.71 -7.42
N ALA A 131 -2.98 -8.80 -6.43
CA ALA A 131 -3.40 -10.06 -5.82
C ALA A 131 -4.11 -10.99 -6.83
N VAL A 132 -4.99 -10.45 -7.66
CA VAL A 132 -5.67 -11.22 -8.72
C VAL A 132 -4.67 -11.76 -9.74
N ILE A 133 -3.67 -10.96 -10.13
CA ILE A 133 -2.63 -11.39 -11.07
C ILE A 133 -1.81 -12.51 -10.43
N GLU A 134 -1.29 -12.34 -9.21
CA GLU A 134 -0.50 -13.36 -8.51
C GLU A 134 -1.29 -14.65 -8.33
N TRP A 135 -2.57 -14.56 -7.96
CA TRP A 135 -3.44 -15.74 -7.83
C TRP A 135 -3.60 -16.54 -9.13
N ARG A 136 -3.70 -15.83 -10.27
CA ARG A 136 -3.82 -16.48 -11.59
C ARG A 136 -2.52 -17.12 -12.06
N THR A 137 -1.37 -16.58 -11.69
CA THR A 137 -0.06 -17.11 -12.06
C THR A 137 0.36 -18.34 -11.23
N LEU A 138 -0.28 -18.55 -10.07
CA LEU A 138 -0.04 -19.71 -9.21
C LEU A 138 -0.90 -20.95 -9.58
N ARG A 139 -1.86 -20.79 -10.49
CA ARG A 139 -2.72 -21.87 -11.01
C ARG A 139 -2.27 -22.38 -12.34
#